data_4ff8e44b4541812ba655e333f012d9c3
#
_entry.id   4ff8e44b4541812ba655e333f012d9c3
#
_cell.length_a   1.000
_cell.length_b   1.000
_cell.length_c   1.000
_cell.angle_alpha   90.00
_cell.angle_beta   90.00
_cell.angle_gamma   90.00
#
_symmetry.space_group_name_H-M   'P 1'
#
loop_
_entity.id
_entity.type
_entity.pdbx_description
1 polymer ?
#
loop_
_entity_poly.entity_id
_entity_poly.type
_entity_poly.pdbx_seq_one_letter_code
_entity_poly.pdbx_strand_id
1 'polypeptide(L)'
;MSLRDSRYRKITTELEKRIRSGIYPRGSALPPRVELMAEFSVARATIDRCIGELRRRNLVISRHGSGTFVKDELHQPYRVAIINPHYIKYRFPESWEVKPLRHSMLKHKSDWAQLLDYDGIIWVQPESAMQPVIEYVHGHVPQVVINRTLQDEVCVSTDHRGAYYNITRERLDRLPESQVFLLQINGDSAPSIYREAGFLDACRGAQRFYEVRHMPDNFEEKLAELEKLPIVKGKPLLLISTSINNTGAVMCYARNHALEWKKDIFYSDFDNDLPDHVWGIKVTSYIQDYVALFDGAVAELERLLNGDCAGRLHTLIEARRCNGDT
;
A
#
# COMPACT_ATOMS: atom_id res chain seq x y z
N MET A 1 -6.30 26.47 8.62
CA MET A 1 -6.77 26.72 7.23
C MET A 1 -8.14 27.37 7.27
N SER A 2 -8.39 28.45 6.53
CA SER A 2 -9.69 29.17 6.56
C SER A 2 -10.77 28.31 5.87
N LEU A 3 -12.01 28.32 6.40
CA LEU A 3 -13.19 27.69 5.78
C LEU A 3 -13.41 28.14 4.31
N ARG A 4 -12.95 29.34 3.95
CA ARG A 4 -12.96 29.88 2.59
C ARG A 4 -11.99 29.14 1.64
N ASP A 5 -10.83 28.71 2.13
CA ASP A 5 -9.84 27.97 1.31
C ASP A 5 -10.30 26.55 1.03
N SER A 6 -10.99 25.90 1.96
CA SER A 6 -11.59 24.58 1.76
C SER A 6 -12.70 24.62 0.67
N ARG A 7 -13.58 25.63 0.72
CA ARG A 7 -14.71 25.74 -0.21
C ARG A 7 -14.27 26.04 -1.65
N TYR A 8 -13.30 26.93 -1.81
CA TYR A 8 -12.67 27.22 -3.09
C TYR A 8 -12.07 25.96 -3.74
N ARG A 9 -11.31 25.18 -2.99
CA ARG A 9 -10.69 23.94 -3.50
C ARG A 9 -11.73 22.93 -3.94
N LYS A 10 -12.79 22.70 -3.15
CA LYS A 10 -13.90 21.79 -3.51
C LYS A 10 -14.55 22.17 -4.83
N ILE A 11 -14.83 23.46 -5.03
CA ILE A 11 -15.43 23.94 -6.28
C ILE A 11 -14.46 23.76 -7.46
N THR A 12 -13.19 24.09 -7.28
CA THR A 12 -12.18 23.91 -8.33
C THR A 12 -12.07 22.44 -8.75
N THR A 13 -12.01 21.53 -7.79
CA THR A 13 -11.96 20.08 -8.04
C THR A 13 -13.23 19.59 -8.75
N GLU A 14 -14.42 20.06 -8.35
CA GLU A 14 -15.67 19.68 -9.00
C GLU A 14 -15.73 20.18 -10.46
N LEU A 15 -15.34 21.41 -10.72
CA LEU A 15 -15.30 21.96 -12.07
C LEU A 15 -14.26 21.20 -12.95
N GLU A 16 -13.10 20.90 -12.40
CA GLU A 16 -12.09 20.10 -13.09
C GLU A 16 -12.61 18.70 -13.42
N LYS A 17 -13.27 18.03 -12.46
CA LYS A 17 -13.93 16.75 -12.67
C LYS A 17 -14.90 16.78 -13.84
N ARG A 18 -15.76 17.80 -13.92
CA ARG A 18 -16.74 17.96 -15.01
C ARG A 18 -16.07 18.20 -16.36
N ILE A 19 -14.95 18.92 -16.39
CA ILE A 19 -14.15 19.12 -17.60
C ILE A 19 -13.53 17.79 -18.06
N ARG A 20 -12.89 17.07 -17.15
CA ARG A 20 -12.22 15.82 -17.47
C ARG A 20 -13.18 14.67 -17.83
N SER A 21 -14.35 14.62 -17.19
CA SER A 21 -15.41 13.64 -17.51
C SER A 21 -16.21 13.97 -18.77
N GLY A 22 -15.96 15.13 -19.40
CA GLY A 22 -16.67 15.55 -20.61
C GLY A 22 -18.08 16.14 -20.37
N ILE A 23 -18.50 16.33 -19.11
CA ILE A 23 -19.74 17.10 -18.80
C ILE A 23 -19.63 18.50 -19.39
N TYR A 24 -18.42 19.09 -19.33
CA TYR A 24 -18.08 20.26 -20.14
C TYR A 24 -17.16 19.78 -21.28
N PRO A 25 -17.72 19.62 -22.52
CA PRO A 25 -16.96 19.10 -23.64
C PRO A 25 -15.75 19.96 -24.00
N ARG A 26 -14.74 19.35 -24.62
CA ARG A 26 -13.58 20.09 -25.16
C ARG A 26 -14.06 21.16 -26.17
N GLY A 27 -13.46 22.33 -26.14
CA GLY A 27 -13.83 23.46 -26.96
C GLY A 27 -15.13 24.17 -26.55
N SER A 28 -15.93 23.57 -25.64
CA SER A 28 -17.18 24.20 -25.19
C SER A 28 -16.94 25.34 -24.19
N ALA A 29 -17.89 26.25 -24.10
CA ALA A 29 -17.91 27.28 -23.08
C ALA A 29 -18.26 26.69 -21.71
N LEU A 30 -17.57 27.11 -20.65
CA LEU A 30 -18.05 26.90 -19.29
C LEU A 30 -19.31 27.74 -19.04
N PRO A 31 -20.19 27.32 -18.12
CA PRO A 31 -21.31 28.11 -17.70
C PRO A 31 -20.89 29.53 -17.29
N PRO A 32 -21.71 30.55 -17.59
CA PRO A 32 -21.46 31.91 -17.16
C PRO A 32 -21.21 32.00 -15.65
N ARG A 33 -20.38 32.95 -15.24
CA ARG A 33 -20.03 33.12 -13.80
C ARG A 33 -21.25 33.25 -12.91
N VAL A 34 -22.33 33.90 -13.41
CA VAL A 34 -23.57 34.07 -12.65
C VAL A 34 -24.24 32.73 -12.37
N GLU A 35 -24.22 31.80 -13.31
CA GLU A 35 -24.77 30.45 -13.15
C GLU A 35 -23.93 29.66 -12.15
N LEU A 36 -22.62 29.70 -12.29
CA LEU A 36 -21.71 29.02 -11.34
C LEU A 36 -21.83 29.60 -9.91
N MET A 37 -22.02 30.91 -9.79
CA MET A 37 -22.28 31.56 -8.49
C MET A 37 -23.56 31.03 -7.85
N ALA A 38 -24.62 30.90 -8.64
CA ALA A 38 -25.92 30.40 -8.19
C ALA A 38 -25.80 28.89 -7.80
N GLU A 39 -25.20 28.09 -8.67
CA GLU A 39 -25.02 26.64 -8.45
C GLU A 39 -24.24 26.33 -7.17
N PHE A 40 -23.09 26.98 -6.99
CA PHE A 40 -22.22 26.71 -5.84
C PHE A 40 -22.51 27.58 -4.60
N SER A 41 -23.47 28.49 -4.70
CA SER A 41 -23.86 29.44 -3.64
C SER A 41 -22.64 30.20 -3.08
N VAL A 42 -21.84 30.82 -3.96
CA VAL A 42 -20.64 31.58 -3.63
C VAL A 42 -20.54 32.90 -4.33
N ALA A 43 -19.74 33.83 -3.77
CA ALA A 43 -19.48 35.14 -4.38
C ALA A 43 -18.65 35.01 -5.67
N ARG A 44 -18.79 35.98 -6.57
CA ARG A 44 -18.09 36.07 -7.85
C ARG A 44 -16.56 35.91 -7.71
N ALA A 45 -15.97 36.55 -6.69
CA ALA A 45 -14.54 36.46 -6.44
C ALA A 45 -14.04 35.00 -6.20
N THR A 46 -14.90 34.16 -5.61
CA THR A 46 -14.58 32.72 -5.42
C THR A 46 -14.58 31.99 -6.77
N ILE A 47 -15.59 32.24 -7.63
CA ILE A 47 -15.62 31.62 -8.97
C ILE A 47 -14.45 32.12 -9.84
N ASP A 48 -14.14 33.41 -9.80
CA ASP A 48 -13.01 33.99 -10.55
C ASP A 48 -11.66 33.34 -10.10
N ARG A 49 -11.51 33.10 -8.81
CA ARG A 49 -10.35 32.37 -8.26
C ARG A 49 -10.32 30.91 -8.75
N CYS A 50 -11.45 30.20 -8.76
CA CYS A 50 -11.55 28.84 -9.30
C CYS A 50 -11.17 28.79 -10.78
N ILE A 51 -11.72 29.70 -11.59
CA ILE A 51 -11.42 29.81 -13.04
C ILE A 51 -9.93 30.17 -13.25
N GLY A 52 -9.39 31.06 -12.43
CA GLY A 52 -7.97 31.41 -12.45
C GLY A 52 -7.09 30.17 -12.21
N GLU A 53 -7.48 29.33 -11.26
CA GLU A 53 -6.79 28.06 -10.98
C GLU A 53 -6.93 27.04 -12.12
N LEU A 54 -8.13 26.85 -12.67
CA LEU A 54 -8.34 26.00 -13.84
C LEU A 54 -7.53 26.48 -15.05
N ARG A 55 -7.37 27.80 -15.22
CA ARG A 55 -6.50 28.39 -16.25
C ARG A 55 -5.03 28.13 -15.96
N ARG A 56 -4.59 28.24 -14.70
CA ARG A 56 -3.22 27.91 -14.28
C ARG A 56 -2.91 26.43 -14.51
N ARG A 57 -3.89 25.55 -14.33
CA ARG A 57 -3.82 24.12 -14.65
C ARG A 57 -3.97 23.81 -16.14
N ASN A 58 -4.02 24.83 -16.99
CA ASN A 58 -4.15 24.71 -18.44
C ASN A 58 -5.42 24.00 -18.96
N LEU A 59 -6.47 23.91 -18.13
CA LEU A 59 -7.72 23.23 -18.45
C LEU A 59 -8.69 24.13 -19.25
N VAL A 60 -8.60 25.44 -19.04
CA VAL A 60 -9.49 26.40 -19.69
C VAL A 60 -8.72 27.61 -20.25
N ILE A 61 -9.30 28.24 -21.22
CA ILE A 61 -8.85 29.52 -21.82
C ILE A 61 -9.95 30.55 -21.72
N SER A 62 -9.61 31.77 -21.27
CA SER A 62 -10.55 32.90 -21.29
C SER A 62 -10.35 33.70 -22.56
N ARG A 63 -11.45 33.91 -23.32
CA ARG A 63 -11.49 34.77 -24.49
C ARG A 63 -12.21 36.07 -24.12
N HIS A 64 -11.57 37.19 -24.38
CA HIS A 64 -12.13 38.49 -24.01
C HIS A 64 -13.50 38.71 -24.67
N GLY A 65 -14.49 39.08 -23.88
CA GLY A 65 -15.89 39.29 -24.37
C GLY A 65 -16.67 38.00 -24.70
N SER A 66 -16.02 36.83 -24.84
CA SER A 66 -16.67 35.59 -25.28
C SER A 66 -16.84 34.54 -24.17
N GLY A 67 -16.14 34.69 -23.04
CA GLY A 67 -16.28 33.77 -21.92
C GLY A 67 -15.03 32.92 -21.62
N THR A 68 -15.24 31.83 -20.89
CA THR A 68 -14.21 30.85 -20.57
C THR A 68 -14.54 29.53 -21.25
N PHE A 69 -13.59 28.96 -21.96
CA PHE A 69 -13.78 27.76 -22.77
C PHE A 69 -12.85 26.64 -22.26
N VAL A 70 -13.32 25.41 -22.29
CA VAL A 70 -12.50 24.22 -22.09
C VAL A 70 -11.50 24.14 -23.25
N LYS A 71 -10.24 23.84 -22.96
CA LYS A 71 -9.24 23.68 -24.02
C LYS A 71 -9.51 22.46 -24.91
N ASP A 72 -9.26 22.60 -26.21
CA ASP A 72 -9.39 21.49 -27.18
C ASP A 72 -8.36 20.38 -26.93
N GLU A 73 -7.13 20.76 -26.53
CA GLU A 73 -6.06 19.83 -26.16
C GLU A 73 -5.87 19.80 -24.64
N LEU A 74 -6.55 18.87 -23.98
CA LEU A 74 -6.37 18.61 -22.56
C LEU A 74 -5.30 17.54 -22.35
N HIS A 75 -4.08 17.78 -22.83
CA HIS A 75 -2.94 16.87 -22.70
C HIS A 75 -2.03 17.22 -21.50
N GLN A 76 -2.61 17.74 -20.42
CA GLN A 76 -1.82 17.78 -19.19
C GLN A 76 -1.99 16.46 -18.45
N PRO A 77 -0.88 15.73 -18.24
CA PRO A 77 -0.90 14.54 -17.45
C PRO A 77 -1.38 14.86 -16.03
N TYR A 78 -2.05 13.90 -15.40
CA TYR A 78 -2.35 14.00 -13.97
C TYR A 78 -1.04 14.06 -13.18
N ARG A 79 -0.91 15.04 -12.31
CA ARG A 79 0.23 15.15 -11.40
C ARG A 79 -0.01 14.23 -10.21
N VAL A 80 0.67 13.08 -10.21
CA VAL A 80 0.52 12.06 -9.17
C VAL A 80 1.76 12.01 -8.29
N ALA A 81 1.58 12.22 -6.98
CA ALA A 81 2.64 11.98 -6.01
C ALA A 81 2.68 10.49 -5.61
N ILE A 82 3.87 9.90 -5.59
CA ILE A 82 4.10 8.58 -5.01
C ILE A 82 4.97 8.75 -3.78
N ILE A 83 4.41 8.40 -2.63
CA ILE A 83 5.10 8.55 -1.36
C ILE A 83 5.82 7.25 -1.02
N ASN A 84 7.15 7.36 -0.83
CA ASN A 84 8.02 6.25 -0.45
C ASN A 84 8.05 5.08 -1.48
N PRO A 85 8.34 5.36 -2.77
CA PRO A 85 8.45 4.33 -3.77
C PRO A 85 9.72 3.50 -3.54
N HIS A 86 9.63 2.44 -2.74
CA HIS A 86 10.76 1.52 -2.55
C HIS A 86 11.07 0.80 -3.86
N TYR A 87 12.27 0.96 -4.40
CA TYR A 87 12.99 0.19 -5.45
C TYR A 87 12.16 -0.50 -6.55
N ILE A 88 10.86 -0.19 -6.70
CA ILE A 88 9.96 -0.87 -7.62
C ILE A 88 10.05 -0.17 -8.97
N LYS A 89 10.53 -0.88 -9.98
CA LYS A 89 10.43 -0.47 -11.37
C LYS A 89 9.01 -0.74 -11.84
N TYR A 90 8.16 0.27 -11.78
CA TYR A 90 6.79 0.21 -12.29
C TYR A 90 6.60 1.26 -13.39
N ARG A 91 5.88 0.89 -14.46
CA ARG A 91 5.55 1.78 -15.56
C ARG A 91 4.15 2.35 -15.35
N PHE A 92 4.09 3.62 -15.00
CA PHE A 92 2.83 4.34 -14.83
C PHE A 92 2.19 4.73 -16.17
N PRO A 93 0.86 5.01 -16.19
CA PRO A 93 0.18 5.50 -17.38
C PRO A 93 0.85 6.75 -17.96
N GLU A 94 0.91 6.85 -19.28
CA GLU A 94 1.48 8.03 -19.97
C GLU A 94 0.65 9.31 -19.72
N SER A 95 -0.60 9.15 -19.28
CA SER A 95 -1.47 10.22 -18.82
C SER A 95 -1.09 10.80 -17.46
N TRP A 96 -0.04 10.28 -16.81
CA TRP A 96 0.41 10.72 -15.49
C TRP A 96 1.81 11.34 -15.54
N GLU A 97 1.98 12.48 -14.88
CA GLU A 97 3.27 13.01 -14.46
C GLU A 97 3.53 12.58 -13.02
N VAL A 98 4.37 11.57 -12.84
CA VAL A 98 4.60 10.93 -11.54
C VAL A 98 5.79 11.57 -10.83
N LYS A 99 5.57 12.03 -9.58
CA LYS A 99 6.63 12.59 -8.74
C LYS A 99 6.86 11.74 -7.50
N PRO A 100 8.02 11.10 -7.37
CA PRO A 100 8.38 10.36 -6.16
C PRO A 100 8.72 11.34 -5.01
N LEU A 101 8.15 11.09 -3.83
CA LEU A 101 8.43 11.81 -2.60
C LEU A 101 8.83 10.83 -1.49
N ARG A 102 9.71 11.25 -0.58
CA ARG A 102 10.11 10.44 0.58
C ARG A 102 9.34 10.88 1.82
N HIS A 103 9.07 9.95 2.75
CA HIS A 103 8.47 10.28 4.06
C HIS A 103 9.22 11.40 4.78
N SER A 104 10.56 11.42 4.66
CA SER A 104 11.39 12.45 5.28
C SER A 104 11.08 13.88 4.83
N MET A 105 10.44 14.06 3.67
CA MET A 105 10.03 15.35 3.13
C MET A 105 8.69 15.84 3.70
N LEU A 106 8.02 15.04 4.52
CA LEU A 106 6.69 15.30 5.07
C LEU A 106 6.70 15.33 6.62
N LYS A 107 7.87 15.49 7.22
CA LYS A 107 8.04 15.48 8.68
C LYS A 107 7.34 16.64 9.39
N HIS A 108 7.30 17.80 8.75
CA HIS A 108 6.71 18.98 9.33
C HIS A 108 5.33 19.26 8.72
N LYS A 109 4.40 19.70 9.56
CA LYS A 109 3.03 20.00 9.11
C LYS A 109 2.96 21.10 8.03
N SER A 110 3.95 21.99 7.99
CA SER A 110 4.13 22.99 6.93
C SER A 110 4.32 22.38 5.54
N ASP A 111 4.93 21.18 5.49
CA ASP A 111 5.26 20.51 4.23
C ASP A 111 4.05 19.82 3.60
N TRP A 112 2.99 19.55 4.40
CA TRP A 112 1.84 18.79 3.94
C TRP A 112 1.01 19.53 2.90
N ALA A 113 1.01 20.88 2.96
CA ALA A 113 0.23 21.71 2.04
C ALA A 113 0.62 21.49 0.57
N GLN A 114 1.88 21.12 0.27
CA GLN A 114 2.33 20.82 -1.08
C GLN A 114 1.60 19.61 -1.70
N LEU A 115 1.12 18.67 -0.86
CA LEU A 115 0.39 17.48 -1.34
C LEU A 115 -0.95 17.85 -1.97
N LEU A 116 -1.51 18.99 -1.58
CA LEU A 116 -2.77 19.48 -2.12
C LEU A 116 -2.65 20.06 -3.54
N ASP A 117 -1.43 20.16 -4.07
CA ASP A 117 -1.16 20.59 -5.44
C ASP A 117 -1.12 19.43 -6.44
N TYR A 118 -1.21 18.18 -5.96
CA TYR A 118 -1.31 16.99 -6.79
C TYR A 118 -2.76 16.66 -7.13
N ASP A 119 -2.97 16.00 -8.27
CA ASP A 119 -4.28 15.49 -8.67
C ASP A 119 -4.61 14.18 -7.95
N GLY A 120 -3.56 13.38 -7.61
CA GLY A 120 -3.70 12.13 -6.88
C GLY A 120 -2.45 11.73 -6.10
N ILE A 121 -2.59 10.84 -5.12
CA ILE A 121 -1.50 10.37 -4.27
C ILE A 121 -1.56 8.86 -4.13
N ILE A 122 -0.40 8.19 -4.30
CA ILE A 122 -0.20 6.78 -3.94
C ILE A 122 0.77 6.71 -2.76
N TRP A 123 0.31 6.13 -1.66
CA TRP A 123 1.09 5.86 -0.47
C TRP A 123 1.62 4.43 -0.51
N VAL A 124 2.93 4.24 -0.57
CA VAL A 124 3.54 2.90 -0.60
C VAL A 124 4.01 2.53 0.78
N GLN A 125 3.38 1.53 1.39
CA GLN A 125 3.70 1.01 2.72
C GLN A 125 3.92 2.13 3.77
N PRO A 126 2.96 3.05 3.95
CA PRO A 126 3.16 4.16 4.87
C PRO A 126 3.39 3.64 6.29
N GLU A 127 4.35 4.24 6.98
CA GLU A 127 4.58 4.04 8.41
C GLU A 127 3.44 4.66 9.22
N SER A 128 3.22 4.20 10.45
CA SER A 128 2.18 4.74 11.33
C SER A 128 2.31 6.26 11.56
N ALA A 129 3.55 6.77 11.53
CA ALA A 129 3.83 8.20 11.60
C ALA A 129 3.26 9.03 10.44
N MET A 130 2.91 8.38 9.30
CA MET A 130 2.30 9.07 8.15
C MET A 130 0.77 9.16 8.23
N GLN A 131 0.14 8.47 9.15
CA GLN A 131 -1.31 8.51 9.30
C GLN A 131 -1.87 9.94 9.41
N PRO A 132 -1.31 10.86 10.22
CA PRO A 132 -1.82 12.25 10.30
C PRO A 132 -1.70 13.01 8.97
N VAL A 133 -0.71 12.66 8.12
CA VAL A 133 -0.56 13.27 6.79
C VAL A 133 -1.63 12.75 5.83
N ILE A 134 -1.90 11.44 5.85
CA ILE A 134 -2.95 10.79 5.06
C ILE A 134 -4.31 11.38 5.42
N GLU A 135 -4.59 11.51 6.72
CA GLU A 135 -5.82 12.14 7.22
C GLU A 135 -5.92 13.62 6.81
N TYR A 136 -4.81 14.34 6.77
CA TYR A 136 -4.79 15.76 6.34
C TYR A 136 -5.21 15.93 4.88
N VAL A 137 -4.82 15.01 3.99
CA VAL A 137 -5.19 15.07 2.57
C VAL A 137 -6.51 14.39 2.26
N HIS A 138 -7.05 13.59 3.19
CA HIS A 138 -8.33 12.91 3.04
C HIS A 138 -9.46 13.87 2.64
N GLY A 139 -10.23 13.51 1.63
CA GLY A 139 -11.33 14.33 1.09
C GLY A 139 -10.89 15.60 0.34
N HIS A 140 -9.57 15.84 0.19
CA HIS A 140 -9.03 16.97 -0.58
C HIS A 140 -8.36 16.52 -1.88
N VAL A 141 -7.64 15.39 -1.83
CA VAL A 141 -6.95 14.80 -2.97
C VAL A 141 -7.30 13.31 -3.02
N PRO A 142 -7.68 12.76 -4.18
CA PRO A 142 -7.82 11.33 -4.39
C PRO A 142 -6.54 10.61 -3.96
N GLN A 143 -6.68 9.57 -3.12
CA GLN A 143 -5.50 8.84 -2.62
C GLN A 143 -5.76 7.34 -2.52
N VAL A 144 -4.71 6.57 -2.72
CA VAL A 144 -4.71 5.11 -2.59
C VAL A 144 -3.52 4.67 -1.74
N VAL A 145 -3.75 3.74 -0.85
CA VAL A 145 -2.72 3.20 0.06
C VAL A 145 -2.36 1.78 -0.38
N ILE A 146 -1.07 1.54 -0.61
CA ILE A 146 -0.55 0.21 -0.95
C ILE A 146 0.02 -0.46 0.32
N ASN A 147 -0.37 -1.71 0.51
CA ASN A 147 0.18 -2.63 1.51
C ASN A 147 0.00 -2.16 2.96
N ARG A 148 -1.07 -1.42 3.20
CA ARG A 148 -1.64 -1.09 4.51
C ARG A 148 -3.15 -1.03 4.35
N THR A 149 -3.86 -1.34 5.44
CA THR A 149 -5.32 -1.22 5.49
C THR A 149 -5.66 -0.12 6.47
N LEU A 150 -6.21 0.96 5.97
CA LEU A 150 -6.71 2.10 6.73
C LEU A 150 -8.22 2.16 6.56
N GLN A 151 -8.95 2.45 7.65
CA GLN A 151 -10.41 2.27 7.71
C GLN A 151 -11.16 3.09 6.65
N ASP A 152 -10.75 4.34 6.45
CA ASP A 152 -11.48 5.31 5.63
C ASP A 152 -10.78 5.62 4.28
N GLU A 153 -9.79 4.79 3.90
CA GLU A 153 -9.00 5.00 2.70
C GLU A 153 -9.15 3.85 1.70
N VAL A 154 -9.00 4.17 0.42
CA VAL A 154 -8.90 3.15 -0.61
C VAL A 154 -7.53 2.47 -0.49
N CYS A 155 -7.54 1.18 -0.21
CA CYS A 155 -6.35 0.39 0.05
C CYS A 155 -6.26 -0.79 -0.91
N VAL A 156 -5.06 -1.02 -1.45
CA VAL A 156 -4.70 -2.23 -2.19
C VAL A 156 -3.57 -2.91 -1.42
N SER A 157 -3.82 -4.07 -0.86
CA SER A 157 -2.89 -4.75 0.02
C SER A 157 -2.76 -6.23 -0.33
N THR A 158 -1.62 -6.82 0.00
CA THR A 158 -1.48 -8.27 -0.02
C THR A 158 -2.44 -8.89 0.99
N ASP A 159 -3.07 -10.02 0.63
CA ASP A 159 -3.81 -10.84 1.59
C ASP A 159 -2.84 -11.58 2.52
N HIS A 160 -2.29 -10.84 3.48
CA HIS A 160 -1.35 -11.38 4.46
C HIS A 160 -1.96 -12.47 5.33
N ARG A 161 -3.24 -12.32 5.72
CA ARG A 161 -3.93 -13.28 6.58
C ARG A 161 -4.20 -14.59 5.84
N GLY A 162 -4.74 -14.51 4.62
CA GLY A 162 -4.97 -15.68 3.78
C GLY A 162 -3.68 -16.42 3.44
N ALA A 163 -2.61 -15.70 3.10
CA ALA A 163 -1.30 -16.31 2.81
C ALA A 163 -0.78 -17.13 4.01
N TYR A 164 -0.83 -16.56 5.23
CA TYR A 164 -0.36 -17.26 6.43
C TYR A 164 -1.28 -18.38 6.89
N TYR A 165 -2.57 -18.23 6.70
CA TYR A 165 -3.51 -19.33 6.90
C TYR A 165 -3.16 -20.51 5.98
N ASN A 166 -2.97 -20.26 4.70
CA ASN A 166 -2.73 -21.29 3.70
C ASN A 166 -1.37 -22.01 3.91
N ILE A 167 -0.27 -21.25 4.12
CA ILE A 167 1.04 -21.86 4.37
C ILE A 167 1.04 -22.70 5.64
N THR A 168 0.45 -22.16 6.72
CA THR A 168 0.38 -22.87 7.99
C THR A 168 -0.46 -24.13 7.87
N ARG A 169 -1.65 -24.03 7.29
CA ARG A 169 -2.56 -25.17 7.14
C ARG A 169 -1.91 -26.31 6.34
N GLU A 170 -1.29 -25.98 5.20
CA GLU A 170 -0.61 -26.94 4.37
C GLU A 170 0.52 -27.68 5.11
N ARG A 171 1.33 -26.94 5.91
CA ARG A 171 2.41 -27.51 6.70
C ARG A 171 1.87 -28.41 7.83
N LEU A 172 0.82 -27.99 8.51
CA LEU A 172 0.21 -28.77 9.59
C LEU A 172 -0.37 -30.09 9.09
N ASP A 173 -1.00 -30.09 7.90
CA ASP A 173 -1.59 -31.30 7.30
C ASP A 173 -0.50 -32.33 6.92
N ARG A 174 0.70 -31.85 6.51
CA ARG A 174 1.84 -32.73 6.16
C ARG A 174 2.69 -33.15 7.35
N LEU A 175 2.64 -32.42 8.44
CA LEU A 175 3.51 -32.59 9.61
C LEU A 175 2.71 -32.69 10.90
N PRO A 176 1.91 -33.76 11.09
CA PRO A 176 1.00 -33.87 12.22
C PRO A 176 1.71 -33.92 13.58
N GLU A 177 2.95 -34.40 13.66
CA GLU A 177 3.71 -34.54 14.89
C GLU A 177 4.72 -33.41 15.14
N SER A 178 4.76 -32.38 14.29
CA SER A 178 5.72 -31.28 14.42
C SER A 178 5.45 -30.38 15.63
N GLN A 179 6.53 -29.80 16.16
CA GLN A 179 6.46 -28.67 17.09
C GLN A 179 6.33 -27.39 16.29
N VAL A 180 5.31 -26.57 16.55
CA VAL A 180 4.92 -25.47 15.69
C VAL A 180 5.25 -24.12 16.33
N PHE A 181 6.06 -23.31 15.64
CA PHE A 181 6.47 -22.01 16.11
C PHE A 181 6.22 -20.93 15.04
N LEU A 182 5.66 -19.82 15.47
CA LEU A 182 5.66 -18.58 14.69
C LEU A 182 6.85 -17.72 15.14
N LEU A 183 7.71 -17.36 14.21
CA LEU A 183 8.79 -16.40 14.44
C LEU A 183 8.30 -15.00 14.03
N GLN A 184 7.75 -14.27 15.00
CA GLN A 184 7.16 -12.96 14.82
C GLN A 184 8.25 -11.89 14.92
N ILE A 185 8.35 -10.98 13.92
CA ILE A 185 9.21 -9.80 14.07
C ILE A 185 8.61 -8.82 15.07
N ASN A 186 9.48 -8.11 15.78
CA ASN A 186 9.03 -7.02 16.64
C ASN A 186 8.45 -5.88 15.80
N GLY A 187 7.43 -5.23 16.36
CA GLY A 187 6.79 -4.05 15.79
C GLY A 187 5.31 -4.25 15.45
N ASP A 188 4.58 -3.17 15.59
CA ASP A 188 3.12 -3.09 15.39
C ASP A 188 2.75 -2.83 13.92
N SER A 189 3.51 -3.39 12.96
CA SER A 189 3.15 -3.21 11.56
C SER A 189 1.87 -3.98 11.24
N ALA A 190 0.89 -3.33 10.62
CA ALA A 190 -0.39 -3.97 10.26
C ALA A 190 -0.20 -5.29 9.47
N PRO A 191 0.74 -5.42 8.50
CA PRO A 191 1.00 -6.69 7.84
C PRO A 191 1.42 -7.81 8.79
N SER A 192 2.22 -7.50 9.81
CA SER A 192 2.70 -8.47 10.79
C SER A 192 1.56 -9.04 11.63
N ILE A 193 0.65 -8.17 12.07
CA ILE A 193 -0.56 -8.56 12.82
C ILE A 193 -1.47 -9.48 11.98
N TYR A 194 -1.67 -9.16 10.70
CA TYR A 194 -2.49 -10.00 9.81
C TYR A 194 -1.83 -11.36 9.53
N ARG A 195 -0.51 -11.42 9.41
CA ARG A 195 0.25 -12.66 9.24
C ARG A 195 0.09 -13.57 10.47
N GLU A 196 0.27 -13.00 11.64
CA GLU A 196 0.04 -13.72 12.91
C GLU A 196 -1.41 -14.22 12.99
N ALA A 197 -2.39 -13.39 12.71
CA ALA A 197 -3.80 -13.79 12.74
C ALA A 197 -4.09 -14.99 11.82
N GLY A 198 -3.54 -15.01 10.60
CA GLY A 198 -3.67 -16.14 9.68
C GLY A 198 -3.04 -17.42 10.22
N PHE A 199 -1.84 -17.33 10.80
CA PHE A 199 -1.19 -18.47 11.47
C PHE A 199 -2.04 -19.01 12.63
N LEU A 200 -2.53 -18.13 13.51
CA LEU A 200 -3.35 -18.52 14.65
C LEU A 200 -4.65 -19.19 14.21
N ASP A 201 -5.31 -18.67 13.19
CA ASP A 201 -6.55 -19.26 12.65
C ASP A 201 -6.30 -20.69 12.11
N ALA A 202 -5.19 -20.90 11.39
CA ALA A 202 -4.83 -22.23 10.88
C ALA A 202 -4.53 -23.22 11.99
N CYS A 203 -3.77 -22.80 13.01
CA CYS A 203 -3.45 -23.66 14.16
C CYS A 203 -4.69 -24.03 14.98
N ARG A 204 -5.57 -23.06 15.23
CA ARG A 204 -6.84 -23.29 15.93
C ARG A 204 -7.75 -24.23 15.14
N GLY A 205 -7.90 -24.00 13.84
CA GLY A 205 -8.70 -24.86 12.97
C GLY A 205 -8.17 -26.29 12.84
N ALA A 206 -6.86 -26.50 13.04
CA ALA A 206 -6.21 -27.80 13.08
C ALA A 206 -6.11 -28.40 14.49
N GLN A 207 -6.55 -27.68 15.53
CA GLN A 207 -6.43 -28.06 16.93
C GLN A 207 -4.97 -28.39 17.34
N ARG A 208 -4.01 -27.60 16.83
CA ARG A 208 -2.57 -27.80 17.04
C ARG A 208 -2.03 -26.84 18.09
N PHE A 209 -1.18 -27.39 18.96
CA PHE A 209 -0.35 -26.56 19.84
C PHE A 209 0.66 -25.78 19.02
N TYR A 210 0.87 -24.53 19.41
CA TYR A 210 1.81 -23.61 18.80
C TYR A 210 2.41 -22.68 19.85
N GLU A 211 3.53 -22.10 19.51
CA GLU A 211 4.14 -21.03 20.30
C GLU A 211 4.52 -19.86 19.38
N VAL A 212 4.31 -18.63 19.86
CA VAL A 212 4.77 -17.41 19.18
C VAL A 212 6.04 -16.93 19.84
N ARG A 213 7.10 -16.80 19.05
CA ARG A 213 8.39 -16.25 19.45
C ARG A 213 8.57 -14.87 18.87
N HIS A 214 8.66 -13.86 19.74
CA HIS A 214 8.97 -12.50 19.33
C HIS A 214 10.47 -12.37 19.08
N MET A 215 10.83 -12.23 17.80
CA MET A 215 12.22 -12.19 17.36
C MET A 215 12.77 -10.77 17.47
N PRO A 216 13.88 -10.56 18.19
CA PRO A 216 14.55 -9.27 18.25
C PRO A 216 15.11 -8.85 16.89
N ASP A 217 15.55 -7.59 16.75
CA ASP A 217 16.08 -7.09 15.48
C ASP A 217 17.54 -7.51 15.22
N ASN A 218 18.31 -7.64 16.29
CA ASN A 218 19.72 -8.01 16.23
C ASN A 218 19.91 -9.51 15.93
N PHE A 219 20.92 -9.85 15.12
CA PHE A 219 21.16 -11.22 14.66
C PHE A 219 21.55 -12.17 15.80
N GLU A 220 22.46 -11.76 16.69
CA GLU A 220 22.94 -12.58 17.82
C GLU A 220 21.79 -12.85 18.80
N GLU A 221 20.96 -11.86 19.06
CA GLU A 221 19.78 -12.02 19.92
C GLU A 221 18.73 -12.93 19.27
N LYS A 222 18.53 -12.85 17.93
CA LYS A 222 17.67 -13.81 17.19
C LYS A 222 18.18 -15.23 17.36
N LEU A 223 19.48 -15.45 17.22
CA LEU A 223 20.07 -16.76 17.39
C LEU A 223 19.90 -17.26 18.83
N ALA A 224 20.15 -16.41 19.82
CA ALA A 224 19.92 -16.74 21.23
C ALA A 224 18.46 -17.07 21.55
N GLU A 225 17.49 -16.46 20.85
CA GLU A 225 16.08 -16.82 20.99
C GLU A 225 15.77 -18.18 20.36
N LEU A 226 16.37 -18.50 19.21
CA LEU A 226 16.23 -19.80 18.57
C LEU A 226 16.87 -20.93 19.41
N GLU A 227 18.00 -20.66 20.11
CA GLU A 227 18.64 -21.64 21.01
C GLU A 227 17.73 -22.09 22.17
N LYS A 228 16.66 -21.37 22.48
CA LYS A 228 15.66 -21.77 23.47
C LYS A 228 14.62 -22.74 22.92
N LEU A 229 14.62 -23.01 21.61
CA LEU A 229 13.68 -23.96 21.03
C LEU A 229 13.97 -25.39 21.49
N PRO A 230 12.94 -26.16 21.88
CA PRO A 230 13.14 -27.55 22.31
C PRO A 230 13.43 -28.44 21.10
N ILE A 231 14.57 -29.14 21.11
CA ILE A 231 14.87 -30.20 20.15
C ILE A 231 14.41 -31.53 20.73
N VAL A 232 13.30 -32.05 20.25
CA VAL A 232 12.72 -33.31 20.71
C VAL A 232 12.90 -34.38 19.64
N LYS A 233 13.61 -35.47 20.00
CA LYS A 233 13.85 -36.57 19.06
C LYS A 233 12.55 -37.14 18.49
N GLY A 234 12.48 -37.21 17.16
CA GLY A 234 11.32 -37.73 16.45
C GLY A 234 10.18 -36.72 16.25
N LYS A 235 10.33 -35.48 16.71
CA LYS A 235 9.37 -34.41 16.49
C LYS A 235 10.05 -33.26 15.73
N PRO A 236 9.79 -33.09 14.42
CA PRO A 236 10.43 -32.03 13.67
C PRO A 236 9.98 -30.66 14.12
N LEU A 237 10.86 -29.67 13.96
CA LEU A 237 10.54 -28.26 14.15
C LEU A 237 9.83 -27.72 12.90
N LEU A 238 8.67 -27.14 13.06
CA LEU A 238 8.01 -26.34 12.03
C LEU A 238 8.08 -24.86 12.42
N LEU A 239 8.95 -24.13 11.74
CA LEU A 239 9.16 -22.70 11.94
C LEU A 239 8.50 -21.92 10.82
N ILE A 240 7.55 -21.07 11.15
CA ILE A 240 6.91 -20.16 10.21
C ILE A 240 7.29 -18.73 10.61
N SER A 241 7.98 -18.01 9.73
CA SER A 241 8.46 -16.67 10.02
C SER A 241 7.61 -15.60 9.35
N THR A 242 7.32 -14.52 10.06
CA THR A 242 6.58 -13.38 9.50
C THR A 242 7.43 -12.48 8.60
N SER A 243 8.72 -12.76 8.45
CA SER A 243 9.66 -11.95 7.65
C SER A 243 10.88 -12.73 7.22
N ILE A 244 11.43 -12.41 6.05
CA ILE A 244 12.77 -12.82 5.60
C ILE A 244 13.88 -12.48 6.60
N ASN A 245 13.69 -11.45 7.43
CA ASN A 245 14.71 -10.97 8.38
C ASN A 245 15.13 -12.01 9.44
N ASN A 246 14.37 -13.09 9.60
CA ASN A 246 14.71 -14.18 10.52
C ASN A 246 15.49 -15.32 9.83
N THR A 247 15.48 -15.36 8.49
CA THR A 247 15.99 -16.49 7.70
C THR A 247 17.47 -16.77 7.99
N GLY A 248 18.31 -15.74 8.03
CA GLY A 248 19.74 -15.91 8.33
C GLY A 248 20.01 -16.58 9.68
N ALA A 249 19.28 -16.18 10.71
CA ALA A 249 19.41 -16.77 12.04
C ALA A 249 18.92 -18.24 12.06
N VAL A 250 17.82 -18.55 11.37
CA VAL A 250 17.29 -19.91 11.24
C VAL A 250 18.27 -20.82 10.48
N MET A 251 18.89 -20.33 9.41
CA MET A 251 19.92 -21.07 8.67
C MET A 251 21.14 -21.37 9.54
N CYS A 252 21.59 -20.40 10.34
CA CYS A 252 22.69 -20.57 11.28
C CYS A 252 22.34 -21.61 12.38
N TYR A 253 21.15 -21.47 12.97
CA TYR A 253 20.63 -22.37 13.98
C TYR A 253 20.58 -23.84 13.47
N ALA A 254 19.97 -24.05 12.29
CA ALA A 254 19.88 -25.40 11.71
C ALA A 254 21.25 -26.02 11.49
N ARG A 255 22.24 -25.25 11.03
CA ARG A 255 23.62 -25.70 10.83
C ARG A 255 24.33 -26.01 12.15
N ASN A 256 24.20 -25.17 13.17
CA ASN A 256 24.82 -25.34 14.46
C ASN A 256 24.37 -26.63 15.16
N HIS A 257 23.09 -27.01 14.95
CA HIS A 257 22.50 -28.21 15.53
C HIS A 257 22.50 -29.42 14.58
N ALA A 258 23.16 -29.32 13.42
CA ALA A 258 23.19 -30.35 12.38
C ALA A 258 21.79 -30.89 12.01
N LEU A 259 20.77 -30.01 11.96
CA LEU A 259 19.40 -30.36 11.61
C LEU A 259 19.26 -30.52 10.09
N GLU A 260 18.66 -31.64 9.67
CA GLU A 260 18.38 -31.93 8.27
C GLU A 260 17.05 -31.26 7.81
N TRP A 261 17.15 -30.49 6.73
CA TRP A 261 15.96 -29.89 6.12
C TRP A 261 14.97 -30.95 5.63
N LYS A 262 13.68 -30.69 5.79
CA LYS A 262 12.55 -31.59 5.44
C LYS A 262 12.53 -32.90 6.24
N LYS A 263 13.30 -32.98 7.30
CA LYS A 263 13.31 -34.12 8.22
C LYS A 263 13.22 -33.65 9.67
N ASP A 264 14.22 -32.91 10.13
CA ASP A 264 14.31 -32.44 11.52
C ASP A 264 13.75 -31.04 11.67
N ILE A 265 13.83 -30.22 10.59
CA ILE A 265 13.40 -28.83 10.56
C ILE A 265 12.69 -28.52 9.24
N PHE A 266 11.58 -27.79 9.34
CA PHE A 266 10.83 -27.22 8.24
C PHE A 266 10.71 -25.71 8.48
N TYR A 267 10.97 -24.91 7.44
CA TYR A 267 10.93 -23.47 7.53
C TYR A 267 10.17 -22.85 6.38
N SER A 268 9.46 -21.77 6.68
CA SER A 268 8.82 -20.93 5.68
C SER A 268 8.83 -19.48 6.15
N ASP A 269 9.07 -18.57 5.21
CA ASP A 269 9.09 -17.14 5.49
C ASP A 269 8.19 -16.34 4.51
N PHE A 270 8.38 -15.04 4.48
CA PHE A 270 7.61 -14.14 3.66
C PHE A 270 8.52 -13.11 2.98
N ASP A 271 8.24 -12.89 1.70
CA ASP A 271 8.91 -11.91 0.83
C ASP A 271 10.41 -12.21 0.59
N ASN A 272 10.74 -13.49 0.57
CA ASN A 272 12.09 -13.97 0.29
C ASN A 272 12.24 -14.34 -1.18
N ASP A 273 12.51 -13.34 -2.01
CA ASP A 273 12.80 -13.48 -3.44
C ASP A 273 14.32 -13.42 -3.72
N LEU A 274 15.12 -13.87 -2.75
CA LEU A 274 16.56 -13.92 -2.89
C LEU A 274 16.99 -15.14 -3.70
N PRO A 275 18.05 -15.01 -4.52
CA PRO A 275 18.62 -16.14 -5.23
C PRO A 275 19.06 -17.28 -4.29
N ASP A 276 18.88 -18.52 -4.71
CA ASP A 276 19.14 -19.73 -3.90
C ASP A 276 20.56 -19.77 -3.31
N HIS A 277 21.54 -19.20 -4.00
CA HIS A 277 22.94 -19.17 -3.54
C HIS A 277 23.17 -18.30 -2.29
N VAL A 278 22.26 -17.39 -1.97
CA VAL A 278 22.38 -16.51 -0.78
C VAL A 278 22.34 -17.36 0.49
N TRP A 279 21.45 -18.35 0.53
CA TRP A 279 21.28 -19.23 1.68
C TRP A 279 21.92 -20.62 1.48
N GLY A 280 22.37 -20.93 0.27
CA GLY A 280 22.82 -22.27 -0.13
C GLY A 280 21.70 -23.31 -0.25
N ILE A 281 20.44 -22.87 -0.09
CA ILE A 281 19.23 -23.68 -0.19
C ILE A 281 18.07 -22.77 -0.60
N LYS A 282 17.13 -23.31 -1.35
CA LYS A 282 15.91 -22.59 -1.70
C LYS A 282 14.93 -22.56 -0.53
N VAL A 283 14.56 -21.35 -0.11
CA VAL A 283 13.61 -21.16 0.99
C VAL A 283 12.18 -21.23 0.47
N THR A 284 11.31 -21.94 1.20
CA THR A 284 9.86 -21.88 0.94
C THR A 284 9.31 -20.56 1.44
N SER A 285 8.77 -19.74 0.53
CA SER A 285 8.30 -18.39 0.87
C SER A 285 6.98 -18.05 0.18
N TYR A 286 6.27 -17.07 0.71
CA TYR A 286 5.22 -16.36 0.01
C TYR A 286 5.71 -14.98 -0.39
N ILE A 287 5.60 -14.67 -1.67
CA ILE A 287 6.12 -13.45 -2.26
C ILE A 287 4.96 -12.52 -2.61
N GLN A 288 5.08 -11.27 -2.25
CA GLN A 288 4.13 -10.23 -2.63
C GLN A 288 4.20 -9.96 -4.13
N ASP A 289 3.04 -9.86 -4.77
CA ASP A 289 2.98 -9.42 -6.16
C ASP A 289 2.92 -7.90 -6.22
N TYR A 290 4.09 -7.29 -6.17
CA TYR A 290 4.19 -5.82 -6.22
C TYR A 290 3.67 -5.24 -7.52
N VAL A 291 3.74 -5.97 -8.64
CA VAL A 291 3.19 -5.51 -9.92
C VAL A 291 1.67 -5.44 -9.80
N ALA A 292 1.04 -6.51 -9.35
CA ALA A 292 -0.42 -6.53 -9.15
C ALA A 292 -0.90 -5.51 -8.10
N LEU A 293 -0.10 -5.26 -7.05
CA LEU A 293 -0.40 -4.22 -6.07
C LEU A 293 -0.41 -2.82 -6.71
N PHE A 294 0.58 -2.52 -7.58
CA PHE A 294 0.63 -1.25 -8.28
C PHE A 294 -0.44 -1.14 -9.36
N ASP A 295 -0.70 -2.21 -10.12
CA ASP A 295 -1.78 -2.24 -11.12
C ASP A 295 -3.13 -1.95 -10.44
N GLY A 296 -3.40 -2.59 -9.31
CA GLY A 296 -4.59 -2.33 -8.52
C GLY A 296 -4.67 -0.88 -8.02
N ALA A 297 -3.56 -0.34 -7.51
CA ALA A 297 -3.52 1.03 -7.00
C ALA A 297 -3.69 2.06 -8.12
N VAL A 298 -3.11 1.83 -9.29
CA VAL A 298 -3.30 2.68 -10.48
C VAL A 298 -4.76 2.66 -10.91
N ALA A 299 -5.36 1.47 -11.04
CA ALA A 299 -6.76 1.33 -11.43
C ALA A 299 -7.71 2.05 -10.45
N GLU A 300 -7.47 1.89 -9.13
CA GLU A 300 -8.27 2.56 -8.12
C GLU A 300 -8.07 4.09 -8.13
N LEU A 301 -6.84 4.57 -8.31
CA LEU A 301 -6.59 6.00 -8.41
C LEU A 301 -7.19 6.60 -9.68
N GLU A 302 -7.11 5.93 -10.83
CA GLU A 302 -7.77 6.36 -12.06
C GLU A 302 -9.28 6.44 -11.89
N ARG A 303 -9.88 5.46 -11.22
CA ARG A 303 -11.31 5.46 -10.88
C ARG A 303 -11.68 6.70 -10.05
N LEU A 304 -10.90 7.00 -9.00
CA LEU A 304 -11.10 8.18 -8.15
C LEU A 304 -10.88 9.49 -8.90
N LEU A 305 -9.86 9.57 -9.76
CA LEU A 305 -9.58 10.74 -10.60
C LEU A 305 -10.72 11.02 -11.57
N ASN A 306 -11.38 9.98 -12.07
CA ASN A 306 -12.57 10.09 -12.92
C ASN A 306 -13.85 10.35 -12.12
N GLY A 307 -13.76 10.44 -10.80
CA GLY A 307 -14.83 10.82 -9.90
C GLY A 307 -15.80 9.71 -9.56
N ASP A 308 -15.46 8.47 -9.81
CA ASP A 308 -16.20 7.31 -9.31
C ASP A 308 -15.74 7.00 -7.87
N CYS A 309 -16.62 7.29 -6.91
CA CYS A 309 -16.38 7.03 -5.49
C CYS A 309 -17.09 5.75 -5.00
N ALA A 310 -17.75 4.99 -5.90
CA ALA A 310 -18.59 3.86 -5.52
C ALA A 310 -17.84 2.51 -5.33
N GLY A 311 -16.50 2.49 -5.47
CA GLY A 311 -15.69 1.29 -5.38
C GLY A 311 -15.51 0.72 -3.95
N ARG A 312 -14.86 -0.44 -3.87
CA ARG A 312 -14.48 -1.04 -2.59
C ARG A 312 -13.36 -0.23 -1.96
N LEU A 313 -13.42 -0.05 -0.63
CA LEU A 313 -12.33 0.60 0.10
C LEU A 313 -11.09 -0.30 0.16
N HIS A 314 -11.26 -1.61 0.22
CA HIS A 314 -10.14 -2.53 0.37
C HIS A 314 -10.14 -3.62 -0.71
N THR A 315 -9.04 -3.70 -1.45
CA THR A 315 -8.74 -4.75 -2.43
C THR A 315 -7.56 -5.58 -1.93
N LEU A 316 -7.74 -6.90 -1.86
CA LEU A 316 -6.70 -7.83 -1.42
C LEU A 316 -6.14 -8.59 -2.62
N ILE A 317 -4.80 -8.63 -2.71
CA ILE A 317 -4.03 -9.34 -3.75
C ILE A 317 -3.41 -10.57 -3.12
N GLU A 318 -3.59 -11.73 -3.74
CA GLU A 318 -2.99 -12.96 -3.26
C GLU A 318 -1.45 -12.92 -3.36
N ALA A 319 -0.77 -13.42 -2.32
CA ALA A 319 0.67 -13.61 -2.38
C ALA A 319 0.99 -14.88 -3.17
N ARG A 320 2.02 -14.80 -4.03
CA ARG A 320 2.48 -15.93 -4.83
C ARG A 320 3.34 -16.86 -3.98
N ARG A 321 3.03 -18.15 -3.96
CA ARG A 321 3.85 -19.16 -3.30
C ARG A 321 5.10 -19.47 -4.10
N CYS A 322 6.25 -19.50 -3.43
CA CYS A 322 7.54 -19.99 -3.93
C CYS A 322 7.91 -21.27 -3.19
N ASN A 323 7.92 -22.40 -3.88
CA ASN A 323 8.32 -23.67 -3.28
C ASN A 323 9.83 -23.75 -3.16
N GLY A 324 10.29 -24.14 -1.98
CA GLY A 324 11.70 -24.35 -1.66
C GLY A 324 11.98 -25.72 -1.09
N ASP A 325 13.19 -25.85 -0.54
CA ASP A 325 13.74 -27.07 0.05
C ASP A 325 13.72 -27.04 1.57
N THR A 326 13.11 -26.01 2.15
CA THR A 326 12.96 -25.84 3.61
C THR A 326 11.61 -26.26 4.15
#